data_936153f8f58f1cef86f0deecd1250d0f
#
_entry.id   936153f8f58f1cef86f0deecd1250d0f
#
_cell.length_a   1.000
_cell.length_b   1.000
_cell.length_c   1.000
_cell.angle_alpha   90.00
_cell.angle_beta   90.00
_cell.angle_gamma   90.00
#
_symmetry.space_group_name_H-M   'P 1'
#
loop_
_entity.id
_entity.type
_entity.pdbx_description
1 polymer ?
#
loop_
_entity_poly.entity_id
_entity_poly.type
_entity_poly.pdbx_seq_one_letter_code
_entity_poly.pdbx_strand_id
1 'polypeptide(L)'
;MSDDPLFSDLKLRASFGTNGNLPSDYYANLATYSFGGGYGDASAIYWGSAGNSNLGWEKSKNFNIGIDWNLYNRVNVSLEYYDKTTTDLLFRVPTSYITGFSTNWQNLGKIKNNGVELTIGSTNIQTKDFTWTTDFNVTKQNNKIKSLPEGNDIMYGDGNMYLLREGESMHTFYQ
;
A
#
# COMPACT_ATOMS: atom_id res chain seq x y z
N MET A 1 33.01 18.24 -20.79
CA MET A 1 31.95 17.22 -20.86
C MET A 1 31.81 16.88 -22.33
N SER A 2 31.97 15.63 -22.71
CA SER A 2 31.95 15.21 -24.11
C SER A 2 30.54 15.45 -24.69
N ASP A 3 30.46 16.16 -25.81
CA ASP A 3 29.25 16.31 -26.61
C ASP A 3 28.86 14.98 -27.30
N ASP A 4 28.87 13.90 -26.55
CA ASP A 4 28.47 12.60 -27.06
C ASP A 4 26.93 12.53 -27.04
N PRO A 5 26.28 12.49 -28.19
CA PRO A 5 24.81 12.51 -28.30
C PRO A 5 24.16 11.26 -27.65
N LEU A 6 24.93 10.20 -27.39
CA LEU A 6 24.49 9.01 -26.65
C LEU A 6 24.22 9.30 -25.18
N PHE A 7 24.87 10.31 -24.58
CA PHE A 7 24.74 10.67 -23.19
C PHE A 7 24.36 12.14 -23.04
N SER A 8 23.29 12.55 -23.73
CA SER A 8 22.82 13.94 -23.66
C SER A 8 22.47 14.32 -22.23
N ASP A 9 21.84 13.43 -21.48
CA ASP A 9 21.59 13.56 -20.04
C ASP A 9 21.38 12.18 -19.41
N LEU A 10 22.14 11.91 -18.34
CA LEU A 10 22.01 10.70 -17.53
C LEU A 10 21.92 11.09 -16.06
N LYS A 11 20.80 10.77 -15.44
CA LYS A 11 20.53 11.08 -14.03
C LYS A 11 20.27 9.80 -13.24
N LEU A 12 21.01 9.60 -12.16
CA LEU A 12 20.76 8.57 -11.18
C LEU A 12 19.96 9.17 -10.01
N ARG A 13 18.94 8.46 -9.59
CA ARG A 13 18.10 8.82 -8.44
C ARG A 13 18.14 7.71 -7.41
N ALA A 14 18.26 8.05 -6.15
CA ALA A 14 18.08 7.13 -5.04
C ALA A 14 17.37 7.86 -3.91
N SER A 15 16.41 7.22 -3.29
CA SER A 15 15.72 7.76 -2.13
C SER A 15 15.40 6.68 -1.10
N PHE A 16 15.43 7.09 0.16
CA PHE A 16 14.99 6.28 1.28
C PHE A 16 14.15 7.15 2.21
N GLY A 17 13.01 6.63 2.64
CA GLY A 17 12.11 7.34 3.54
C GLY A 17 11.35 6.40 4.45
N THR A 18 10.90 6.94 5.58
CA THR A 18 10.02 6.25 6.52
C THR A 18 8.80 7.10 6.79
N ASN A 19 7.61 6.48 6.80
CA ASN A 19 6.34 7.14 7.05
C ASN A 19 5.60 6.39 8.15
N GLY A 20 4.85 7.14 8.97
CA GLY A 20 3.87 6.59 9.91
C GLY A 20 2.45 6.87 9.44
N ASN A 21 1.53 5.96 9.72
CA ASN A 21 0.11 6.13 9.48
C ASN A 21 -0.68 5.82 10.76
N LEU A 22 -1.71 6.64 11.03
CA LEU A 22 -2.58 6.50 12.19
C LEU A 22 -3.87 5.77 11.80
N PRO A 23 -4.58 5.13 12.75
CA PRO A 23 -5.93 4.66 12.52
C PRO A 23 -6.84 5.80 12.03
N SER A 24 -7.76 5.48 11.14
CA SER A 24 -8.75 6.45 10.65
C SER A 24 -9.77 6.86 11.72
N ASP A 25 -9.99 6.01 12.68
CA ASP A 25 -10.93 6.25 13.77
C ASP A 25 -10.25 7.03 14.91
N TYR A 26 -10.87 8.14 15.30
CA TYR A 26 -10.47 8.84 16.51
C TYR A 26 -10.69 7.92 17.72
N TYR A 27 -9.71 7.89 18.63
CA TYR A 27 -9.77 7.08 19.85
C TYR A 27 -9.86 5.55 19.60
N ALA A 28 -9.37 5.06 18.45
CA ALA A 28 -9.38 3.62 18.12
C ALA A 28 -8.70 2.74 19.19
N ASN A 29 -7.81 3.31 19.99
CA ASN A 29 -7.14 2.65 21.12
C ASN A 29 -7.98 2.57 22.40
N LEU A 30 -9.07 3.35 22.49
CA LEU A 30 -9.95 3.40 23.68
C LEU A 30 -11.21 2.59 23.47
N ALA A 31 -11.68 1.96 24.54
CA ALA A 31 -13.02 1.44 24.59
C ALA A 31 -14.01 2.61 24.64
N THR A 32 -15.04 2.58 23.82
CA THR A 32 -16.04 3.62 23.73
C THR A 32 -17.43 3.09 24.03
N TYR A 33 -18.30 3.99 24.48
CA TYR A 33 -19.72 3.71 24.62
C TYR A 33 -20.49 4.43 23.53
N SER A 34 -21.57 3.82 23.07
CA SER A 34 -22.53 4.39 22.16
C SER A 34 -23.89 4.53 22.81
N PHE A 35 -24.62 5.56 22.42
CA PHE A 35 -26.00 5.79 22.82
C PHE A 35 -26.89 5.37 21.67
N GLY A 36 -27.91 4.57 21.94
CA GLY A 36 -28.87 4.14 20.93
C GLY A 36 -29.60 2.89 21.36
N GLY A 37 -30.60 2.51 20.56
CA GLY A 37 -31.53 1.47 21.00
C GLY A 37 -32.39 1.96 22.15
N GLY A 38 -33.57 1.43 22.31
CA GLY A 38 -34.48 1.77 23.40
C GLY A 38 -34.78 0.52 24.23
N TYR A 39 -34.84 0.70 25.54
CA TYR A 39 -35.55 -0.22 26.41
C TYR A 39 -36.77 0.54 26.94
N GLY A 40 -37.92 0.29 26.30
CA GLY A 40 -39.07 1.15 26.49
C GLY A 40 -38.80 2.57 25.98
N ASP A 41 -39.12 3.59 26.80
CA ASP A 41 -38.90 5.03 26.46
C ASP A 41 -37.53 5.56 26.88
N ALA A 42 -36.63 4.71 27.37
CA ALA A 42 -35.30 5.10 27.83
C ALA A 42 -34.20 4.76 26.77
N SER A 43 -33.31 5.74 26.56
CA SER A 43 -32.10 5.49 25.72
C SER A 43 -31.18 4.50 26.41
N ALA A 44 -30.71 3.49 25.65
CA ALA A 44 -29.74 2.53 26.16
C ALA A 44 -28.29 3.01 25.88
N ILE A 45 -27.39 2.68 26.80
CA ILE A 45 -25.95 2.83 26.64
C ILE A 45 -25.37 1.44 26.41
N TYR A 46 -24.60 1.29 25.36
CA TYR A 46 -23.93 0.01 25.06
C TYR A 46 -22.48 0.23 24.64
N TRP A 47 -21.69 -0.83 24.63
CA TRP A 47 -20.31 -0.77 24.18
C TRP A 47 -20.25 -0.45 22.68
N GLY A 48 -19.55 0.64 22.32
CA GLY A 48 -19.35 1.06 20.94
C GLY A 48 -18.13 0.39 20.29
N SER A 49 -17.01 0.29 21.02
CA SER A 49 -15.79 -0.38 20.56
C SER A 49 -15.06 -1.03 21.73
N ALA A 50 -14.33 -2.12 21.44
CA ALA A 50 -13.53 -2.84 22.43
C ALA A 50 -12.30 -2.06 22.88
N GLY A 51 -11.80 -1.13 22.03
CA GLY A 51 -10.50 -0.50 22.23
C GLY A 51 -9.32 -1.48 22.18
N ASN A 52 -8.13 -0.93 21.96
CA ASN A 52 -6.87 -1.67 22.02
C ASN A 52 -5.76 -0.74 22.52
N SER A 53 -5.41 -0.83 23.78
CA SER A 53 -4.37 0.02 24.39
C SER A 53 -2.98 -0.19 23.79
N ASN A 54 -2.74 -1.30 23.11
CA ASN A 54 -1.48 -1.62 22.43
C ASN A 54 -1.46 -1.16 20.98
N LEU A 55 -2.52 -0.48 20.51
CA LEU A 55 -2.61 -0.01 19.13
C LEU A 55 -1.55 1.06 18.87
N GLY A 56 -0.64 0.75 17.98
CA GLY A 56 0.44 1.63 17.54
C GLY A 56 0.25 2.15 16.12
N TRP A 57 1.21 2.89 15.64
CA TRP A 57 1.25 3.40 14.28
C TRP A 57 1.68 2.32 13.30
N GLU A 58 1.05 2.29 12.14
CA GLU A 58 1.57 1.59 10.97
C GLU A 58 2.84 2.30 10.50
N LYS A 59 3.89 1.55 10.16
CA LYS A 59 5.19 2.06 9.73
C LYS A 59 5.53 1.56 8.34
N SER A 60 5.85 2.47 7.44
CA SER A 60 6.34 2.14 6.10
C SER A 60 7.77 2.60 5.92
N LYS A 61 8.59 1.71 5.34
CA LYS A 61 9.94 2.01 4.84
C LYS A 61 9.91 1.90 3.33
N ASN A 62 10.34 2.96 2.65
CA ASN A 62 10.36 3.03 1.19
C ASN A 62 11.81 3.21 0.73
N PHE A 63 12.24 2.40 -0.21
CA PHE A 63 13.50 2.53 -0.91
C PHE A 63 13.20 2.59 -2.41
N ASN A 64 13.73 3.60 -3.10
CA ASN A 64 13.61 3.74 -4.54
C ASN A 64 15.00 4.00 -5.13
N ILE A 65 15.26 3.41 -6.29
CA ILE A 65 16.42 3.71 -7.12
C ILE A 65 15.97 3.78 -8.57
N GLY A 66 16.44 4.77 -9.30
CA GLY A 66 16.03 5.00 -10.68
C GLY A 66 17.13 5.61 -11.52
N ILE A 67 16.97 5.44 -12.82
CA ILE A 67 17.82 5.99 -13.87
C ILE A 67 16.92 6.71 -14.86
N ASP A 68 17.20 7.99 -15.10
CA ASP A 68 16.62 8.74 -16.19
C ASP A 68 17.70 8.98 -17.23
N TRP A 69 17.41 8.63 -18.47
CA TRP A 69 18.39 8.72 -19.55
C TRP A 69 17.74 9.35 -20.78
N ASN A 70 18.35 10.42 -21.29
CA ASN A 70 17.99 11.05 -22.54
C ASN A 70 19.03 10.67 -23.60
N LEU A 71 18.56 10.00 -24.64
CA LEU A 71 19.36 9.53 -25.76
C LEU A 71 19.05 10.38 -27.00
N TYR A 72 20.09 10.91 -27.61
CA TYR A 72 20.03 11.68 -28.88
C TYR A 72 19.02 12.85 -28.84
N ASN A 73 18.63 13.37 -27.67
CA ASN A 73 17.55 14.34 -27.51
C ASN A 73 16.20 13.90 -28.15
N ARG A 74 16.00 12.60 -28.34
CA ARG A 74 14.80 12.02 -28.97
C ARG A 74 14.16 10.90 -28.19
N VAL A 75 14.94 10.18 -27.38
CA VAL A 75 14.45 9.04 -26.61
C VAL A 75 14.72 9.31 -25.14
N ASN A 76 13.65 9.33 -24.35
CA ASN A 76 13.70 9.43 -22.90
C ASN A 76 13.39 8.06 -22.32
N VAL A 77 14.27 7.53 -21.48
CA VAL A 77 14.10 6.27 -20.77
C VAL A 77 14.12 6.55 -19.29
N SER A 78 13.11 6.11 -18.57
CA SER A 78 13.10 6.11 -17.11
C SER A 78 12.89 4.67 -16.62
N LEU A 79 13.84 4.18 -15.84
CA LEU A 79 13.76 2.87 -15.19
C LEU A 79 13.83 3.08 -13.68
N GLU A 80 12.85 2.57 -12.95
CA GLU A 80 12.78 2.69 -11.50
C GLU A 80 12.54 1.33 -10.85
N TYR A 81 13.25 1.05 -9.77
CA TYR A 81 12.96 -0.05 -8.85
C TYR A 81 12.56 0.53 -7.51
N TYR A 82 11.47 0.02 -6.95
CA TYR A 82 11.01 0.37 -5.62
C TYR A 82 10.85 -0.86 -4.72
N ASP A 83 11.07 -0.64 -3.43
CA ASP A 83 10.85 -1.63 -2.37
C ASP A 83 10.21 -0.93 -1.18
N LYS A 84 8.94 -1.24 -0.93
CA LYS A 84 8.16 -0.72 0.20
C LYS A 84 7.84 -1.85 1.15
N THR A 85 8.25 -1.70 2.39
CA THR A 85 7.89 -2.61 3.49
C THR A 85 7.05 -1.87 4.50
N THR A 86 5.84 -2.36 4.75
CA THR A 86 4.93 -1.85 5.78
C THR A 86 4.82 -2.86 6.91
N THR A 87 5.03 -2.40 8.14
CA THR A 87 4.92 -3.18 9.38
C THR A 87 3.84 -2.60 10.27
N ASP A 88 3.34 -3.40 11.19
CA ASP A 88 2.33 -2.98 12.17
C ASP A 88 1.06 -2.46 11.47
N LEU A 89 0.64 -3.13 10.37
CA LEU A 89 -0.53 -2.74 9.58
C LEU A 89 -1.77 -2.58 10.47
N LEU A 90 -2.47 -1.49 10.27
CA LEU A 90 -3.73 -1.21 10.96
C LEU A 90 -4.88 -1.95 10.26
N PHE A 91 -5.45 -2.90 10.94
CA PHE A 91 -6.53 -3.73 10.41
C PHE A 91 -7.66 -3.94 11.42
N ARG A 92 -8.91 -4.00 10.94
CA ARG A 92 -10.05 -4.41 11.74
C ARG A 92 -10.20 -5.92 11.66
N VAL A 93 -9.75 -6.60 12.70
CA VAL A 93 -9.84 -8.06 12.77
C VAL A 93 -11.22 -8.47 13.22
N PRO A 94 -11.88 -9.42 12.51
CA PRO A 94 -13.08 -10.05 13.01
C PRO A 94 -12.83 -10.71 14.37
N THR A 95 -13.72 -10.48 15.31
CA THR A 95 -13.65 -11.06 16.66
C THR A 95 -14.84 -12.00 16.89
N SER A 96 -14.70 -12.93 17.82
CA SER A 96 -15.81 -13.80 18.21
C SER A 96 -16.96 -12.95 18.78
N TYR A 97 -18.19 -13.23 18.35
CA TYR A 97 -19.39 -12.56 18.86
C TYR A 97 -19.59 -12.68 20.37
N ILE A 98 -18.95 -13.65 21.01
CA ILE A 98 -18.95 -13.81 22.48
C ILE A 98 -18.34 -12.59 23.17
N THR A 99 -17.44 -11.87 22.50
CA THR A 99 -16.82 -10.64 23.04
C THR A 99 -17.77 -9.45 23.05
N GLY A 100 -18.90 -9.53 22.37
CA GLY A 100 -19.84 -8.41 22.16
C GLY A 100 -19.45 -7.47 21.01
N PHE A 101 -18.34 -7.74 20.31
CA PHE A 101 -17.84 -6.92 19.21
C PHE A 101 -17.65 -7.77 17.94
N SER A 102 -17.98 -7.21 16.79
CA SER A 102 -17.76 -7.88 15.50
C SER A 102 -16.33 -7.76 15.01
N THR A 103 -15.68 -6.65 15.32
CA THR A 103 -14.29 -6.37 14.91
C THR A 103 -13.54 -5.58 15.98
N ASN A 104 -12.22 -5.69 15.96
CA ASN A 104 -11.34 -4.87 16.80
C ASN A 104 -10.12 -4.40 15.98
N TRP A 105 -9.64 -3.16 16.26
CA TRP A 105 -8.41 -2.65 15.67
C TRP A 105 -7.18 -3.35 16.24
N GLN A 106 -6.33 -3.82 15.35
CA GLN A 106 -5.05 -4.44 15.71
C GLN A 106 -3.96 -4.00 14.75
N ASN A 107 -2.72 -3.99 15.23
CA ASN A 107 -1.54 -3.88 14.38
C ASN A 107 -1.16 -5.27 13.91
N LEU A 108 -1.33 -5.51 12.62
CA LEU A 108 -1.14 -6.84 12.04
C LEU A 108 0.04 -6.88 11.09
N GLY A 109 0.95 -7.78 11.39
CA GLY A 109 1.83 -8.35 10.41
C GLY A 109 2.70 -7.36 9.62
N LYS A 110 3.16 -7.85 8.49
CA LYS A 110 4.09 -7.18 7.60
C LYS A 110 3.75 -7.47 6.15
N ILE A 111 3.69 -6.42 5.34
CA ILE A 111 3.52 -6.52 3.88
C ILE A 111 4.73 -5.93 3.18
N LYS A 112 5.11 -6.56 2.10
CA LYS A 112 6.16 -6.09 1.19
C LYS A 112 5.57 -5.87 -0.21
N ASN A 113 5.82 -4.66 -0.75
CA ASN A 113 5.51 -4.29 -2.12
C ASN A 113 6.82 -3.92 -2.81
N ASN A 114 7.15 -4.56 -3.90
CA ASN A 114 8.30 -4.19 -4.71
C ASN A 114 7.98 -4.33 -6.19
N GLY A 115 8.66 -3.55 -7.01
CA GLY A 115 8.41 -3.58 -8.44
C GLY A 115 9.46 -2.85 -9.24
N VAL A 116 9.32 -3.00 -10.56
CA VAL A 116 10.12 -2.30 -11.56
C VAL A 116 9.15 -1.57 -12.49
N GLU A 117 9.46 -0.32 -12.78
CA GLU A 117 8.72 0.53 -13.70
C GLU A 117 9.65 0.99 -14.81
N LEU A 118 9.22 0.81 -16.05
CA LEU A 118 9.93 1.28 -17.25
C LEU A 118 9.02 2.20 -18.04
N THR A 119 9.50 3.40 -18.30
CA THR A 119 8.86 4.35 -19.19
C THR A 119 9.81 4.74 -20.32
N ILE A 120 9.33 4.69 -21.56
CA ILE A 120 10.08 5.08 -22.74
C ILE A 120 9.22 6.06 -23.53
N GLY A 121 9.71 7.27 -23.70
CA GLY A 121 9.14 8.28 -24.60
C GLY A 121 10.06 8.50 -25.78
N SER A 122 9.55 8.52 -27.01
CA SER A 122 10.38 8.76 -28.19
C SER A 122 9.73 9.70 -29.20
N THR A 123 10.54 10.57 -29.81
CA THR A 123 10.17 11.35 -30.96
C THR A 123 10.69 10.63 -32.22
N ASN A 124 9.82 9.85 -32.85
CA ASN A 124 10.18 9.00 -34.00
C ASN A 124 10.43 9.82 -35.24
N ILE A 125 9.52 10.73 -35.54
CA ILE A 125 9.60 11.64 -36.71
C ILE A 125 9.27 13.03 -36.22
N GLN A 126 10.07 13.98 -36.64
CA GLN A 126 9.82 15.41 -36.45
C GLN A 126 10.23 16.16 -37.70
N THR A 127 9.21 16.65 -38.40
CA THR A 127 9.37 17.52 -39.60
C THR A 127 8.65 18.84 -39.33
N LYS A 128 8.73 19.77 -40.28
CA LYS A 128 8.08 21.07 -40.15
C LYS A 128 6.55 20.97 -40.03
N ASP A 129 5.95 19.96 -40.69
CA ASP A 129 4.50 19.82 -40.81
C ASP A 129 3.96 18.53 -40.15
N PHE A 130 4.85 17.66 -39.68
CA PHE A 130 4.45 16.37 -39.07
C PHE A 130 5.36 15.97 -37.93
N THR A 131 4.77 15.58 -36.80
CA THR A 131 5.49 15.03 -35.64
C THR A 131 4.81 13.75 -35.20
N TRP A 132 5.61 12.70 -35.04
CA TRP A 132 5.16 11.43 -34.47
C TRP A 132 5.98 11.10 -33.22
N THR A 133 5.29 10.98 -32.08
CA THR A 133 5.83 10.57 -30.80
C THR A 133 5.22 9.24 -30.38
N THR A 134 5.94 8.48 -29.56
CA THR A 134 5.47 7.24 -28.94
C THR A 134 5.84 7.26 -27.47
N ASP A 135 4.85 6.96 -26.62
CA ASP A 135 5.04 6.77 -25.19
C ASP A 135 4.65 5.34 -24.82
N PHE A 136 5.58 4.63 -24.16
CA PHE A 136 5.40 3.28 -23.69
C PHE A 136 5.72 3.20 -22.22
N ASN A 137 4.86 2.57 -21.43
CA ASN A 137 5.13 2.27 -20.03
C ASN A 137 4.75 0.84 -19.70
N VAL A 138 5.54 0.22 -18.82
CA VAL A 138 5.28 -1.10 -18.27
C VAL A 138 5.73 -1.16 -16.83
N THR A 139 4.88 -1.74 -16.00
CA THR A 139 5.13 -1.94 -14.58
C THR A 139 4.96 -3.41 -14.24
N LYS A 140 5.94 -3.97 -13.54
CA LYS A 140 5.83 -5.28 -12.90
C LYS A 140 5.91 -5.09 -11.40
N GLN A 141 4.82 -5.40 -10.70
CA GLN A 141 4.74 -5.30 -9.26
C GLN A 141 4.54 -6.67 -8.61
N ASN A 142 5.02 -6.79 -7.38
CA ASN A 142 4.83 -7.94 -6.53
C ASN A 142 4.41 -7.47 -5.14
N ASN A 143 3.29 -8.00 -4.66
CA ASN A 143 2.76 -7.75 -3.33
C ASN A 143 2.78 -9.07 -2.56
N LYS A 144 3.33 -9.07 -1.34
CA LYS A 144 3.35 -10.26 -0.49
C LYS A 144 3.17 -9.92 0.97
N ILE A 145 2.29 -10.68 1.62
CA ILE A 145 2.19 -10.74 3.07
C ILE A 145 3.41 -11.50 3.58
N LYS A 146 4.19 -10.88 4.46
CA LYS A 146 5.43 -11.45 5.03
C LYS A 146 5.23 -12.09 6.37
N SER A 147 4.30 -11.55 7.17
CA SER A 147 3.90 -12.13 8.44
C SER A 147 2.50 -11.70 8.80
N LEU A 148 1.77 -12.58 9.46
CA LEU A 148 0.48 -12.34 10.10
C LEU A 148 0.60 -12.64 11.60
N PRO A 149 -0.31 -12.12 12.44
CA PRO A 149 -0.36 -12.47 13.85
C PRO A 149 -0.53 -13.99 14.03
N GLU A 150 0.28 -14.58 14.86
CA GLU A 150 0.24 -16.02 15.15
C GLU A 150 0.34 -16.94 13.92
N GLY A 151 0.69 -16.38 12.74
CA GLY A 151 0.77 -17.14 11.49
C GLY A 151 -0.58 -17.66 10.96
N ASN A 152 -1.69 -17.19 11.52
CA ASN A 152 -3.02 -17.66 11.14
C ASN A 152 -3.56 -16.90 9.91
N ASP A 153 -4.25 -17.63 9.05
CA ASP A 153 -4.99 -17.06 7.95
C ASP A 153 -6.14 -16.16 8.46
N ILE A 154 -6.35 -15.02 7.81
CA ILE A 154 -7.44 -14.10 8.15
C ILE A 154 -8.36 -13.98 6.96
N MET A 155 -9.64 -14.35 7.14
CA MET A 155 -10.68 -14.14 6.15
C MET A 155 -11.36 -12.80 6.40
N TYR A 156 -11.67 -12.06 5.33
CA TYR A 156 -12.29 -10.75 5.42
C TYR A 156 -13.16 -10.44 4.19
N GLY A 157 -13.88 -9.30 4.24
CA GLY A 157 -14.83 -8.89 3.21
C GLY A 157 -16.18 -9.55 3.36
N ASP A 158 -17.14 -9.13 2.51
CA ASP A 158 -18.48 -9.69 2.51
C ASP A 158 -18.44 -11.20 2.16
N GLY A 159 -19.03 -12.03 3.01
CA GLY A 159 -19.04 -13.47 2.84
C GLY A 159 -17.67 -14.15 2.96
N ASN A 160 -16.67 -13.49 3.55
CA ASN A 160 -15.30 -14.01 3.69
C ASN A 160 -14.62 -14.34 2.34
N MET A 161 -14.88 -13.53 1.32
CA MET A 161 -14.37 -13.76 -0.03
C MET A 161 -12.85 -13.56 -0.19
N TYR A 162 -12.22 -12.87 0.73
CA TYR A 162 -10.79 -12.58 0.70
C TYR A 162 -10.04 -13.29 1.80
N LEU A 163 -8.83 -13.72 1.47
CA LEU A 163 -7.93 -14.42 2.36
C LEU A 163 -6.61 -13.64 2.48
N LEU A 164 -6.20 -13.36 3.72
CA LEU A 164 -4.84 -12.97 4.02
C LEU A 164 -4.09 -14.22 4.48
N ARG A 165 -3.06 -14.59 3.74
CA ARG A 165 -2.16 -15.71 4.03
C ARG A 165 -0.72 -15.30 3.83
N GLU A 166 0.17 -15.75 4.69
CA GLU A 166 1.60 -15.50 4.53
C GLU A 166 2.11 -16.08 3.21
N GLY A 167 2.91 -15.27 2.50
CA GLY A 167 3.45 -15.63 1.18
C GLY A 167 2.55 -15.27 0.01
N GLU A 168 1.26 -15.01 0.23
CA GLU A 168 0.29 -14.63 -0.79
C GLU A 168 0.15 -13.10 -0.93
N SER A 169 -0.58 -12.69 -1.96
CA SER A 169 -0.96 -11.29 -2.18
C SER A 169 -2.05 -10.88 -1.17
N MET A 170 -2.13 -9.58 -0.87
CA MET A 170 -3.14 -9.01 0.02
C MET A 170 -4.60 -9.18 -0.48
N HIS A 171 -4.80 -9.42 -1.78
CA HIS A 171 -6.12 -9.56 -2.39
C HIS A 171 -6.30 -10.95 -3.04
N THR A 172 -5.93 -11.99 -2.31
CA THR A 172 -6.17 -13.36 -2.75
C THR A 172 -7.61 -13.73 -2.47
N PHE A 173 -8.33 -14.21 -3.50
CA PHE A 173 -9.68 -14.72 -3.33
C PHE A 173 -9.63 -16.07 -2.62
N TYR A 174 -10.57 -16.29 -1.70
CA TYR A 174 -10.83 -17.58 -1.10
C TYR A 174 -11.85 -18.32 -1.94
N GLN A 175 -11.47 -19.47 -2.49
CA GLN A 175 -12.35 -20.40 -3.22
C GLN A 175 -12.42 -21.72 -2.50
#